data_3447295b52655a650c729491a0089af4
#
_entry.id   3447295b52655a650c729491a0089af4
#
_cell.length_a   1.000
_cell.length_b   1.000
_cell.length_c   1.000
_cell.angle_alpha   90.00
_cell.angle_beta   90.00
_cell.angle_gamma   90.00
#
_symmetry.space_group_name_H-M   'P 1'
#
loop_
_entity.id
_entity.type
_entity.pdbx_description
1 polymer ?
#
loop_
_entity_poly.entity_id
_entity_poly.type
_entity_poly.pdbx_seq_one_letter_code
_entity_poly.pdbx_strand_id
1 'polypeptide(L)'
;SGQKKLIVDEAIVPPRAVFDYAVTLGAPASLTADGALDGVSHSLEVLYSAVGKPFYAQMERVARESIRLVMQYLPKVLEDPADGTGREALGLATDLGAYAIMLGGTNGAHLTSFSLIDILSHGRACALMNPYYTVFFAPAVEGPLKLVGGIARELGYTHSDIDALGGRALGLAVAEALIAFIERAGLP
;
A
#
# COMPACT_ATOMS: atom_id res chain seq x y z
N SER A 1 23.59 12.59 -11.98
CA SER A 1 22.71 11.55 -11.41
C SER A 1 22.26 11.97 -10.01
N GLY A 2 20.96 12.12 -9.79
CA GLY A 2 20.41 12.39 -8.47
C GLY A 2 20.56 11.15 -7.57
N GLN A 3 20.94 11.36 -6.31
CA GLN A 3 20.93 10.30 -5.31
C GLN A 3 19.76 10.54 -4.35
N LYS A 4 18.91 9.53 -4.16
CA LYS A 4 17.91 9.55 -3.08
C LYS A 4 18.64 9.31 -1.75
N LYS A 5 18.43 10.21 -0.78
CA LYS A 5 19.04 10.12 0.56
C LYS A 5 17.92 10.10 1.61
N LEU A 6 18.08 9.25 2.59
CA LEU A 6 17.21 9.20 3.75
C LEU A 6 17.80 10.08 4.85
N ILE A 7 16.97 10.96 5.43
CA ILE A 7 17.29 11.74 6.61
C ILE A 7 16.34 11.29 7.72
N VAL A 8 16.90 10.89 8.86
CA VAL A 8 16.15 10.49 10.05
C VAL A 8 16.73 11.26 11.23
N ASP A 9 15.94 12.20 11.76
CA ASP A 9 16.31 13.01 12.91
C ASP A 9 15.04 13.49 13.64
N GLU A 10 15.04 13.45 14.96
CA GLU A 10 13.90 13.93 15.76
C GLU A 10 13.62 15.41 15.54
N ALA A 11 14.64 16.21 15.22
CA ALA A 11 14.50 17.64 14.98
C ALA A 11 13.63 18.00 13.75
N ILE A 12 13.44 17.06 12.83
CA ILE A 12 12.57 17.26 11.65
C ILE A 12 11.12 16.79 11.87
N VAL A 13 10.82 16.18 13.03
CA VAL A 13 9.47 15.72 13.36
C VAL A 13 8.63 16.91 13.82
N PRO A 14 7.53 17.27 13.13
CA PRO A 14 6.68 18.36 13.55
C PRO A 14 5.98 18.02 14.88
N PRO A 15 5.89 18.95 15.84
CA PRO A 15 5.26 18.69 17.13
C PRO A 15 3.73 18.56 17.03
N ARG A 16 3.15 19.01 15.92
CA ARG A 16 1.71 18.92 15.62
C ARG A 16 1.52 18.78 14.11
N ALA A 17 0.48 18.04 13.71
CA ALA A 17 0.02 17.94 12.34
C ALA A 17 -1.48 18.24 12.28
N VAL A 18 -1.91 18.83 11.16
CA VAL A 18 -3.33 19.04 10.83
C VAL A 18 -3.56 18.37 9.49
N PHE A 19 -4.55 17.50 9.43
CA PHE A 19 -4.92 16.78 8.22
C PHE A 19 -6.17 17.41 7.64
N ASP A 20 -6.01 18.07 6.50
CA ASP A 20 -7.11 18.62 5.69
C ASP A 20 -7.02 18.03 4.29
N TYR A 21 -7.78 16.98 4.06
CA TYR A 21 -7.74 16.26 2.79
C TYR A 21 -8.38 17.03 1.63
N ALA A 22 -9.15 18.11 1.90
CA ALA A 22 -9.71 18.95 0.86
C ALA A 22 -8.64 19.63 0.00
N VAL A 23 -7.43 19.82 0.53
CA VAL A 23 -6.30 20.37 -0.24
C VAL A 23 -5.88 19.46 -1.40
N THR A 24 -6.28 18.18 -1.37
CA THR A 24 -5.96 17.21 -2.42
C THR A 24 -6.91 17.24 -3.61
N LEU A 25 -8.03 18.00 -3.55
CA LEU A 25 -9.02 18.09 -4.62
C LEU A 25 -8.44 18.57 -5.97
N GLY A 26 -7.39 19.42 -5.90
CA GLY A 26 -6.68 19.90 -7.10
C GLY A 26 -5.49 19.04 -7.52
N ALA A 27 -5.22 17.93 -6.86
CA ALA A 27 -4.06 17.11 -7.17
C ALA A 27 -4.24 16.37 -8.50
N PRO A 28 -3.21 16.35 -9.38
CA PRO A 28 -3.24 15.56 -10.61
C PRO A 28 -3.48 14.08 -10.34
N ALA A 29 -4.12 13.37 -11.29
CA ALA A 29 -4.38 11.94 -11.18
C ALA A 29 -3.10 11.12 -10.93
N SER A 30 -1.98 11.49 -11.57
CA SER A 30 -0.68 10.84 -11.36
C SER A 30 -0.20 10.95 -9.91
N LEU A 31 -0.27 12.14 -9.32
CA LEU A 31 0.13 12.36 -7.92
C LEU A 31 -0.79 11.62 -6.95
N THR A 32 -2.10 11.63 -7.24
CA THR A 32 -3.09 10.88 -6.44
C THR A 32 -2.79 9.39 -6.46
N ALA A 33 -2.53 8.83 -7.64
CA ALA A 33 -2.16 7.42 -7.79
C ALA A 33 -0.86 7.10 -7.06
N ASP A 34 0.17 7.92 -7.24
CA ASP A 34 1.48 7.70 -6.63
C ASP A 34 1.41 7.70 -5.11
N GLY A 35 0.69 8.68 -4.51
CA GLY A 35 0.52 8.75 -3.06
C GLY A 35 -0.28 7.57 -2.48
N ALA A 36 -1.36 7.16 -3.14
CA ALA A 36 -2.17 6.03 -2.70
C ALA A 36 -1.41 4.70 -2.82
N LEU A 37 -0.65 4.49 -3.90
CA LEU A 37 0.19 3.31 -4.11
C LEU A 37 1.34 3.23 -3.11
N ASP A 38 1.92 4.36 -2.75
CA ASP A 38 2.96 4.44 -1.72
C ASP A 38 2.39 4.07 -0.35
N GLY A 39 1.25 4.65 0.03
CA GLY A 39 0.58 4.34 1.30
C GLY A 39 0.19 2.87 1.45
N VAL A 40 -0.31 2.24 0.38
CA VAL A 40 -0.62 0.80 0.40
C VAL A 40 0.65 -0.05 0.49
N SER A 41 1.74 0.39 -0.14
CA SER A 41 3.02 -0.30 -0.08
C SER A 41 3.62 -0.27 1.32
N HIS A 42 3.54 0.88 2.02
CA HIS A 42 3.88 1.00 3.44
C HIS A 42 3.13 -0.04 4.28
N SER A 43 1.81 -0.10 4.11
CA SER A 43 0.95 -0.99 4.89
C SER A 43 1.23 -2.47 4.61
N LEU A 44 1.47 -2.86 3.36
CA LEU A 44 1.82 -4.23 2.99
C LEU A 44 3.15 -4.66 3.60
N GLU A 45 4.20 -3.86 3.39
CA GLU A 45 5.55 -4.22 3.81
C GLU A 45 5.67 -4.31 5.33
N VAL A 46 5.09 -3.33 6.05
CA VAL A 46 5.13 -3.37 7.51
C VAL A 46 4.27 -4.50 8.06
N LEU A 47 3.12 -4.80 7.45
CA LEU A 47 2.28 -5.93 7.84
C LEU A 47 3.05 -7.25 7.73
N TYR A 48 3.78 -7.46 6.62
CA TYR A 48 4.59 -8.66 6.42
C TYR A 48 5.71 -8.77 7.45
N SER A 49 6.41 -7.68 7.72
CA SER A 49 7.52 -7.66 8.69
C SER A 49 7.07 -7.68 10.16
N ALA A 50 5.79 -7.41 10.43
CA ALA A 50 5.23 -7.41 11.77
C ALA A 50 4.91 -8.80 12.32
N VAL A 51 4.90 -9.84 11.48
CA VAL A 51 4.62 -11.23 11.93
C VAL A 51 5.56 -11.62 13.05
N GLY A 52 4.97 -12.06 14.18
CA GLY A 52 5.72 -12.41 15.39
C GLY A 52 6.22 -11.22 16.23
N LYS A 53 5.88 -9.98 15.87
CA LYS A 53 6.25 -8.79 16.66
C LYS A 53 5.12 -8.38 17.61
N PRO A 54 5.44 -7.71 18.73
CA PRO A 54 4.44 -7.27 19.71
C PRO A 54 3.35 -6.35 19.13
N PHE A 55 3.67 -5.59 18.08
CA PHE A 55 2.75 -4.66 17.45
C PHE A 55 1.93 -5.27 16.29
N TYR A 56 2.03 -6.59 16.04
CA TYR A 56 1.34 -7.23 14.91
C TYR A 56 -0.16 -6.96 14.87
N ALA A 57 -0.85 -7.14 16.00
CA ALA A 57 -2.29 -6.93 16.07
C ALA A 57 -2.71 -5.47 15.79
N GLN A 58 -1.87 -4.51 16.17
CA GLN A 58 -2.08 -3.11 15.83
C GLN A 58 -1.86 -2.86 14.35
N MET A 59 -0.76 -3.40 13.80
CA MET A 59 -0.44 -3.26 12.38
C MET A 59 -1.49 -3.92 11.48
N GLU A 60 -2.03 -5.06 11.89
CA GLU A 60 -3.11 -5.74 11.16
C GLU A 60 -4.34 -4.85 11.01
N ARG A 61 -4.76 -4.14 12.07
CA ARG A 61 -5.88 -3.19 12.01
C ARG A 61 -5.58 -2.01 11.09
N VAL A 62 -4.38 -1.44 11.18
CA VAL A 62 -3.92 -0.34 10.32
C VAL A 62 -3.90 -0.76 8.86
N ALA A 63 -3.30 -1.91 8.55
CA ALA A 63 -3.21 -2.43 7.20
C ALA A 63 -4.57 -2.76 6.60
N ARG A 64 -5.46 -3.37 7.39
CA ARG A 64 -6.82 -3.70 6.96
C ARG A 64 -7.54 -2.47 6.44
N GLU A 65 -7.51 -1.38 7.20
CA GLU A 65 -8.21 -0.15 6.84
C GLU A 65 -7.50 0.57 5.68
N SER A 66 -6.19 0.78 5.76
CA SER A 66 -5.43 1.46 4.72
C SER A 66 -5.56 0.77 3.36
N ILE A 67 -5.33 -0.55 3.30
CA ILE A 67 -5.40 -1.33 2.05
C ILE A 67 -6.83 -1.32 1.49
N ARG A 68 -7.85 -1.52 2.34
CA ARG A 68 -9.24 -1.48 1.92
C ARG A 68 -9.61 -0.14 1.31
N LEU A 69 -9.28 0.97 1.97
CA LEU A 69 -9.59 2.32 1.48
C LEU A 69 -8.93 2.58 0.12
N VAL A 70 -7.64 2.26 -0.04
CA VAL A 70 -6.96 2.47 -1.32
C VAL A 70 -7.57 1.61 -2.42
N MET A 71 -7.73 0.30 -2.19
CA MET A 71 -8.28 -0.60 -3.22
C MET A 71 -9.72 -0.25 -3.61
N GLN A 72 -10.51 0.29 -2.69
CA GLN A 72 -11.90 0.68 -2.93
C GLN A 72 -12.05 2.02 -3.63
N TYR A 73 -11.22 3.01 -3.27
CA TYR A 73 -11.45 4.39 -3.67
C TYR A 73 -10.49 4.90 -4.75
N LEU A 74 -9.27 4.35 -4.88
CA LEU A 74 -8.34 4.83 -5.89
C LEU A 74 -8.92 4.77 -7.32
N PRO A 75 -9.51 3.65 -7.78
CA PRO A 75 -10.09 3.63 -9.13
C PRO A 75 -11.18 4.69 -9.31
N LYS A 76 -12.05 4.89 -8.30
CA LYS A 76 -13.14 5.86 -8.35
C LYS A 76 -12.64 7.30 -8.43
N VAL A 77 -11.65 7.65 -7.62
CA VAL A 77 -11.07 9.00 -7.61
C VAL A 77 -10.30 9.29 -8.89
N LEU A 78 -9.72 8.27 -9.55
CA LEU A 78 -9.09 8.45 -10.85
C LEU A 78 -10.11 8.65 -11.97
N GLU A 79 -11.31 8.06 -11.85
CA GLU A 79 -12.45 8.30 -12.76
C GLU A 79 -13.14 9.66 -12.49
N ASP A 80 -13.35 10.00 -11.22
CA ASP A 80 -13.92 11.29 -10.79
C ASP A 80 -12.99 11.98 -9.79
N PRO A 81 -12.06 12.82 -10.25
CA PRO A 81 -11.14 13.55 -9.39
C PRO A 81 -11.80 14.52 -8.39
N ALA A 82 -13.07 14.86 -8.60
CA ALA A 82 -13.85 15.73 -7.71
C ALA A 82 -14.59 14.99 -6.58
N ASP A 83 -14.52 13.64 -6.53
CA ASP A 83 -15.09 12.84 -5.45
C ASP A 83 -14.40 13.16 -4.10
N GLY A 84 -14.99 14.09 -3.34
CA GLY A 84 -14.49 14.51 -2.04
C GLY A 84 -14.41 13.37 -1.02
N THR A 85 -15.40 12.45 -1.04
CA THR A 85 -15.41 11.29 -0.15
C THR A 85 -14.25 10.34 -0.47
N GLY A 86 -14.02 10.10 -1.75
CA GLY A 86 -12.89 9.29 -2.20
C GLY A 86 -11.54 9.95 -1.86
N ARG A 87 -11.43 11.27 -2.00
CA ARG A 87 -10.23 12.04 -1.62
C ARG A 87 -9.93 11.92 -0.13
N GLU A 88 -10.96 12.08 0.72
CA GLU A 88 -10.82 11.91 2.17
C GLU A 88 -10.38 10.48 2.52
N ALA A 89 -10.99 9.48 1.90
CA ALA A 89 -10.63 8.07 2.08
C ALA A 89 -9.16 7.78 1.71
N LEU A 90 -8.69 8.30 0.57
CA LEU A 90 -7.29 8.14 0.14
C LEU A 90 -6.32 8.90 1.04
N GLY A 91 -6.68 10.10 1.49
CA GLY A 91 -5.90 10.87 2.45
C GLY A 91 -5.70 10.11 3.76
N LEU A 92 -6.80 9.62 4.34
CA LEU A 92 -6.76 8.79 5.56
C LEU A 92 -5.91 7.51 5.35
N ALA A 93 -6.06 6.86 4.20
CA ALA A 93 -5.28 5.67 3.90
C ALA A 93 -3.78 5.94 3.81
N THR A 94 -3.39 7.09 3.25
CA THR A 94 -1.99 7.53 3.17
C THR A 94 -1.43 7.84 4.56
N ASP A 95 -2.20 8.49 5.43
CA ASP A 95 -1.81 8.74 6.83
C ASP A 95 -1.66 7.43 7.62
N LEU A 96 -2.55 6.47 7.40
CA LEU A 96 -2.41 5.12 7.99
C LEU A 96 -1.16 4.41 7.48
N GLY A 97 -0.81 4.57 6.21
CA GLY A 97 0.45 4.08 5.63
C GLY A 97 1.67 4.72 6.29
N ALA A 98 1.64 6.03 6.51
CA ALA A 98 2.68 6.74 7.25
C ALA A 98 2.78 6.26 8.71
N TYR A 99 1.64 6.03 9.36
CA TYR A 99 1.61 5.46 10.71
C TYR A 99 2.18 4.02 10.74
N ALA A 100 1.95 3.24 9.70
CA ALA A 100 2.53 1.90 9.58
C ALA A 100 4.06 1.94 9.65
N ILE A 101 4.73 2.84 8.91
CA ILE A 101 6.19 2.95 8.95
C ILE A 101 6.74 3.45 10.28
N MET A 102 5.95 4.16 11.07
CA MET A 102 6.31 4.48 12.46
C MET A 102 6.31 3.25 13.36
N LEU A 103 5.51 2.23 13.06
CA LEU A 103 5.45 0.96 13.80
C LEU A 103 6.60 0.01 13.44
N GLY A 104 6.96 -0.13 12.15
CA GLY A 104 7.84 -1.21 11.74
C GLY A 104 8.85 -0.91 10.61
N GLY A 105 8.74 0.18 9.92
CA GLY A 105 9.59 0.49 8.76
C GLY A 105 9.28 -0.35 7.52
N THR A 106 9.69 0.16 6.36
CA THR A 106 9.55 -0.50 5.05
C THR A 106 10.69 -1.47 4.77
N ASN A 107 10.56 -2.29 3.73
CA ASN A 107 11.54 -3.33 3.38
C ASN A 107 11.71 -3.51 1.85
N GLY A 108 11.27 -4.62 1.28
CA GLY A 108 11.61 -5.09 -0.05
C GLY A 108 11.27 -4.17 -1.21
N ALA A 109 9.99 -3.80 -1.36
CA ALA A 109 9.54 -2.98 -2.50
C ALA A 109 10.13 -1.57 -2.43
N HIS A 110 10.15 -0.95 -1.25
CA HIS A 110 10.77 0.34 -1.06
C HIS A 110 12.28 0.31 -1.33
N LEU A 111 13.00 -0.71 -0.86
CA LEU A 111 14.43 -0.85 -1.11
C LEU A 111 14.73 -0.96 -2.62
N THR A 112 13.93 -1.78 -3.32
CA THR A 112 14.09 -1.96 -4.78
C THR A 112 13.69 -0.70 -5.55
N SER A 113 12.73 0.08 -5.05
CA SER A 113 12.28 1.32 -5.69
C SER A 113 13.42 2.32 -5.94
N PHE A 114 14.47 2.28 -5.11
CA PHE A 114 15.65 3.14 -5.28
C PHE A 114 16.40 2.90 -6.59
N SER A 115 16.31 1.70 -7.15
CA SER A 115 16.91 1.35 -8.44
C SER A 115 16.03 1.76 -9.64
N LEU A 116 14.80 2.22 -9.40
CA LEU A 116 13.81 2.56 -10.43
C LEU A 116 13.52 4.07 -10.51
N ILE A 117 14.22 4.92 -9.75
CA ILE A 117 13.93 6.35 -9.61
C ILE A 117 14.00 7.15 -10.92
N ASP A 118 14.79 6.70 -11.88
CA ASP A 118 14.95 7.35 -13.18
C ASP A 118 13.87 6.88 -14.19
N ILE A 119 13.07 5.89 -13.84
CA ILE A 119 12.10 5.21 -14.73
C ILE A 119 10.66 5.44 -14.25
N LEU A 120 10.42 5.31 -12.94
CA LEU A 120 9.10 5.37 -12.32
C LEU A 120 9.09 6.33 -11.15
N SER A 121 7.92 6.93 -10.88
CA SER A 121 7.67 7.61 -9.62
C SER A 121 7.74 6.61 -8.45
N HIS A 122 7.99 7.12 -7.24
CA HIS A 122 8.25 6.28 -6.06
C HIS A 122 7.12 5.30 -5.77
N GLY A 123 5.88 5.80 -5.66
CA GLY A 123 4.73 4.96 -5.34
C GLY A 123 4.47 3.88 -6.39
N ARG A 124 4.64 4.20 -7.68
CA ARG A 124 4.53 3.20 -8.77
C ARG A 124 5.63 2.17 -8.72
N ALA A 125 6.86 2.58 -8.44
CA ALA A 125 7.98 1.65 -8.29
C ALA A 125 7.74 0.67 -7.14
N CYS A 126 7.24 1.14 -6.00
CA CYS A 126 6.86 0.27 -4.88
C CYS A 126 5.70 -0.66 -5.27
N ALA A 127 4.64 -0.13 -5.89
CA ALA A 127 3.48 -0.92 -6.31
C ALA A 127 3.86 -2.03 -7.30
N LEU A 128 4.74 -1.73 -8.26
CA LEU A 128 5.25 -2.72 -9.22
C LEU A 128 5.97 -3.87 -8.51
N MET A 129 6.69 -3.59 -7.44
CA MET A 129 7.48 -4.59 -6.73
C MET A 129 6.69 -5.40 -5.70
N ASN A 130 5.56 -4.87 -5.20
CA ASN A 130 4.74 -5.54 -4.19
C ASN A 130 4.30 -6.97 -4.56
N PRO A 131 3.82 -7.29 -5.77
CA PRO A 131 3.46 -8.66 -6.16
C PRO A 131 4.63 -9.64 -6.02
N TYR A 132 5.83 -9.24 -6.39
CA TYR A 132 7.03 -10.09 -6.30
C TYR A 132 7.38 -10.40 -4.85
N TYR A 133 7.40 -9.38 -3.98
CA TYR A 133 7.68 -9.56 -2.56
C TYR A 133 6.56 -10.31 -1.84
N THR A 134 5.31 -10.16 -2.26
CA THR A 134 4.17 -10.94 -1.79
C THR A 134 4.40 -12.44 -2.01
N VAL A 135 4.84 -12.83 -3.20
CA VAL A 135 5.18 -14.23 -3.49
C VAL A 135 6.43 -14.68 -2.75
N PHE A 136 7.44 -13.82 -2.64
CA PHE A 136 8.70 -14.14 -1.98
C PHE A 136 8.51 -14.42 -0.48
N PHE A 137 7.73 -13.60 0.21
CA PHE A 137 7.47 -13.74 1.65
C PHE A 137 6.36 -14.75 1.98
N ALA A 138 5.60 -15.23 0.99
CA ALA A 138 4.41 -16.05 1.21
C ALA A 138 4.58 -17.21 2.21
N PRO A 139 5.70 -17.96 2.24
CA PRO A 139 5.86 -19.04 3.21
C PRO A 139 5.89 -18.60 4.68
N ALA A 140 6.18 -17.32 4.94
CA ALA A 140 6.35 -16.78 6.30
C ALA A 140 5.21 -15.86 6.76
N VAL A 141 4.32 -15.42 5.84
CA VAL A 141 3.34 -14.34 6.11
C VAL A 141 1.90 -14.76 5.78
N GLU A 142 1.51 -15.99 6.05
CA GLU A 142 0.20 -16.54 5.68
C GLU A 142 -0.97 -15.70 6.21
N GLY A 143 -0.96 -15.31 7.49
CA GLY A 143 -2.00 -14.46 8.09
C GLY A 143 -2.19 -13.12 7.35
N PRO A 144 -1.12 -12.33 7.17
CA PRO A 144 -1.13 -11.16 6.30
C PRO A 144 -1.71 -11.39 4.91
N LEU A 145 -1.32 -12.47 4.24
CA LEU A 145 -1.82 -12.76 2.90
C LEU A 145 -3.31 -13.11 2.89
N LYS A 146 -3.81 -13.82 3.89
CA LYS A 146 -5.25 -14.09 4.04
C LYS A 146 -6.04 -12.80 4.27
N LEU A 147 -5.49 -11.87 5.03
CA LEU A 147 -6.11 -10.55 5.23
C LEU A 147 -6.19 -9.78 3.89
N VAL A 148 -5.07 -9.63 3.19
CA VAL A 148 -5.01 -8.87 1.92
C VAL A 148 -5.87 -9.53 0.85
N GLY A 149 -5.75 -10.85 0.70
CA GLY A 149 -6.56 -11.62 -0.26
C GLY A 149 -8.06 -11.58 0.06
N GLY A 150 -8.43 -11.57 1.34
CA GLY A 150 -9.81 -11.40 1.79
C GLY A 150 -10.39 -10.06 1.36
N ILE A 151 -9.66 -8.96 1.57
CA ILE A 151 -10.03 -7.62 1.10
C ILE A 151 -10.19 -7.60 -0.42
N ALA A 152 -9.20 -8.14 -1.12
CA ALA A 152 -9.21 -8.20 -2.59
C ALA A 152 -10.41 -8.99 -3.13
N ARG A 153 -10.78 -10.11 -2.49
CA ARG A 153 -11.95 -10.91 -2.83
C ARG A 153 -13.25 -10.13 -2.59
N GLU A 154 -13.41 -9.47 -1.45
CA GLU A 154 -14.57 -8.64 -1.15
C GLU A 154 -14.78 -7.51 -2.16
N LEU A 155 -13.68 -6.94 -2.68
CA LEU A 155 -13.71 -5.85 -3.67
C LEU A 155 -13.71 -6.34 -5.13
N GLY A 156 -13.72 -7.66 -5.36
CA GLY A 156 -13.82 -8.27 -6.69
C GLY A 156 -12.54 -8.21 -7.52
N TYR A 157 -11.38 -8.19 -6.87
CA TYR A 157 -10.06 -8.28 -7.55
C TYR A 157 -9.58 -9.72 -7.70
N THR A 158 -10.19 -10.66 -6.99
CA THR A 158 -9.94 -12.09 -7.14
C THR A 158 -11.18 -12.89 -6.83
N HIS A 159 -11.30 -14.07 -7.46
CA HIS A 159 -12.34 -15.06 -7.18
C HIS A 159 -11.77 -16.31 -6.51
N SER A 160 -10.46 -16.31 -6.20
CA SER A 160 -9.78 -17.42 -5.55
C SER A 160 -10.33 -17.65 -4.14
N ASP A 161 -10.43 -18.92 -3.74
CA ASP A 161 -10.74 -19.28 -2.35
C ASP A 161 -9.51 -19.07 -1.47
N ILE A 162 -9.33 -17.83 -1.04
CA ILE A 162 -8.18 -17.39 -0.24
C ILE A 162 -8.02 -18.22 1.04
N ASP A 163 -9.12 -18.68 1.64
CA ASP A 163 -9.11 -19.42 2.89
C ASP A 163 -8.59 -20.85 2.72
N ALA A 164 -8.80 -21.44 1.53
CA ALA A 164 -8.33 -22.78 1.18
C ALA A 164 -6.87 -22.82 0.72
N LEU A 165 -6.27 -21.66 0.37
CA LEU A 165 -4.90 -21.58 -0.12
C LEU A 165 -3.90 -21.40 1.03
N GLY A 166 -2.65 -21.86 0.80
CA GLY A 166 -1.52 -21.65 1.70
C GLY A 166 -0.20 -21.49 0.96
N GLY A 167 0.83 -21.06 1.68
CA GLY A 167 2.18 -20.94 1.17
C GLY A 167 2.27 -20.18 -0.17
N ARG A 168 3.05 -20.71 -1.12
CA ARG A 168 3.27 -20.07 -2.43
C ARG A 168 1.98 -19.88 -3.23
N ALA A 169 1.02 -20.81 -3.16
CA ALA A 169 -0.24 -20.70 -3.91
C ALA A 169 -1.06 -19.51 -3.44
N LEU A 170 -1.13 -19.29 -2.13
CA LEU A 170 -1.76 -18.10 -1.55
C LEU A 170 -1.02 -16.82 -1.98
N GLY A 171 0.32 -16.84 -1.94
CA GLY A 171 1.14 -15.72 -2.38
C GLY A 171 0.88 -15.32 -3.84
N LEU A 172 0.77 -16.31 -4.74
CA LEU A 172 0.45 -16.06 -6.14
C LEU A 172 -0.96 -15.47 -6.31
N ALA A 173 -1.97 -16.03 -5.65
CA ALA A 173 -3.34 -15.52 -5.72
C ALA A 173 -3.47 -14.07 -5.22
N VAL A 174 -2.75 -13.72 -4.15
CA VAL A 174 -2.73 -12.33 -3.64
C VAL A 174 -1.94 -11.42 -4.57
N ALA A 175 -0.82 -11.87 -5.14
CA ALA A 175 -0.04 -11.10 -6.11
C ALA A 175 -0.87 -10.78 -7.37
N GLU A 176 -1.59 -11.75 -7.91
CA GLU A 176 -2.51 -11.57 -9.04
C GLU A 176 -3.63 -10.57 -8.70
N ALA A 177 -4.17 -10.61 -7.47
CA ALA A 177 -5.17 -9.66 -7.02
C ALA A 177 -4.62 -8.22 -6.91
N LEU A 178 -3.38 -8.05 -6.47
CA LEU A 178 -2.70 -6.75 -6.46
C LEU A 178 -2.48 -6.22 -7.89
N ILE A 179 -2.10 -7.08 -8.83
CA ILE A 179 -1.97 -6.72 -10.24
C ILE A 179 -3.33 -6.30 -10.80
N ALA A 180 -4.39 -7.08 -10.57
CA ALA A 180 -5.75 -6.76 -11.02
C ALA A 180 -6.25 -5.41 -10.46
N PHE A 181 -5.88 -5.06 -9.21
CA PHE A 181 -6.16 -3.76 -8.63
C PHE A 181 -5.46 -2.63 -9.38
N ILE A 182 -4.16 -2.77 -9.68
CA ILE A 182 -3.36 -1.77 -10.39
C ILE A 182 -3.91 -1.57 -11.81
N GLU A 183 -4.22 -2.65 -12.51
CA GLU A 183 -4.81 -2.62 -13.84
C GLU A 183 -6.18 -1.93 -13.86
N ARG A 184 -7.06 -2.23 -12.88
CA ARG A 184 -8.37 -1.56 -12.75
C ARG A 184 -8.24 -0.07 -12.48
N ALA A 185 -7.18 0.36 -11.82
CA ALA A 185 -6.87 1.76 -11.62
C ALA A 185 -6.28 2.43 -12.90
N GLY A 186 -6.14 1.69 -14.00
CA GLY A 186 -5.57 2.20 -15.25
C GLY A 186 -4.09 2.53 -15.16
N LEU A 187 -3.37 1.85 -14.27
CA LEU A 187 -1.95 2.04 -14.05
C LEU A 187 -1.17 0.90 -14.69
N PRO A 188 -0.02 1.20 -15.31
CA PRO A 188 0.84 0.20 -15.94
C PRO A 188 1.56 -0.66 -14.91
#